data_ca441c160bde2bbc5d953854058ed44d
#
_entry.id   ca441c160bde2bbc5d953854058ed44d
#
_cell.length_a   1.000
_cell.length_b   1.000
_cell.length_c   1.000
_cell.angle_alpha   90.00
_cell.angle_beta   90.00
_cell.angle_gamma   90.00
#
_symmetry.space_group_name_H-M   'P 1'
#
loop_
_entity.id
_entity.type
_entity.pdbx_description
1 polymer ?
#
loop_
_entity_poly.entity_id
_entity_poly.type
_entity_poly.pdbx_seq_one_letter_code
_entity_poly.pdbx_strand_id
1 'polypeptide(L)'
;MSLRLHNSLSDQKEDFVPLREGRVTLYVCGPTVYNDSHLGHAKTYVSFDVILRYLKYRGFSTCYVQNITDVGHLMGDADEGEDKMLKRARELELEPMAIAETYTTRHFQAMDRMGVIRPDICPRATGHIPEQLEAIEKMIEAGLAYEVNGSVYFCLLYTSPSPRDLSTSRMPSSA
;
A
#
# COMPACT_ATOMS: atom_id res chain seq x y z
N MET A 1 -12.25 -27.02 11.47
CA MET A 1 -10.88 -26.55 11.73
C MET A 1 -10.90 -25.04 11.71
N SER A 2 -10.33 -24.37 12.72
CA SER A 2 -10.15 -22.92 12.74
C SER A 2 -9.09 -22.50 11.70
N LEU A 3 -9.27 -21.35 11.07
CA LEU A 3 -8.26 -20.74 10.24
C LEU A 3 -7.26 -20.04 11.16
N ARG A 4 -5.97 -20.30 11.00
CA ARG A 4 -4.90 -19.66 11.75
C ARG A 4 -3.98 -18.90 10.80
N LEU A 5 -3.70 -17.64 11.11
CA LEU A 5 -2.82 -16.75 10.35
C LEU A 5 -1.69 -16.25 11.25
N HIS A 6 -0.54 -15.99 10.64
CA HIS A 6 0.55 -15.28 11.32
C HIS A 6 0.21 -13.79 11.40
N ASN A 7 0.16 -13.27 12.62
CA ASN A 7 -0.06 -11.85 12.87
C ASN A 7 1.30 -11.18 13.12
N SER A 8 1.70 -10.28 12.21
CA SER A 8 2.99 -9.59 12.32
C SER A 8 3.04 -8.61 13.51
N LEU A 9 1.89 -8.20 14.05
CA LEU A 9 1.84 -7.30 15.22
C LEU A 9 2.26 -8.04 16.50
N SER A 10 1.76 -9.25 16.69
CA SER A 10 2.08 -10.10 17.86
C SER A 10 3.26 -11.04 17.60
N ASP A 11 3.72 -11.15 16.34
CA ASP A 11 4.69 -12.13 15.84
C ASP A 11 4.31 -13.60 16.14
N GLN A 12 3.01 -13.89 16.19
CA GLN A 12 2.48 -15.21 16.52
C GLN A 12 1.47 -15.72 15.49
N LYS A 13 1.31 -17.03 15.45
CA LYS A 13 0.24 -17.68 14.67
C LYS A 13 -1.02 -17.76 15.52
N GLU A 14 -2.04 -17.00 15.17
CA GLU A 14 -3.29 -16.82 15.92
C GLU A 14 -4.49 -17.37 15.15
N ASP A 15 -5.55 -17.68 15.87
CA ASP A 15 -6.85 -18.00 15.27
C ASP A 15 -7.42 -16.76 14.61
N PHE A 16 -7.82 -16.90 13.35
CA PHE A 16 -8.42 -15.81 12.60
C PHE A 16 -9.86 -15.56 13.04
N VAL A 17 -10.11 -14.39 13.60
CA VAL A 17 -11.44 -13.93 14.00
C VAL A 17 -11.79 -12.70 13.15
N PRO A 18 -12.81 -12.77 12.28
CA PRO A 18 -13.21 -11.61 11.49
C PRO A 18 -13.84 -10.53 12.38
N LEU A 19 -13.61 -9.25 12.04
CA LEU A 19 -14.22 -8.10 12.74
C LEU A 19 -15.75 -8.08 12.66
N ARG A 20 -16.30 -8.68 11.60
CA ARG A 20 -17.73 -8.88 11.42
C ARG A 20 -17.98 -10.34 11.04
N GLU A 21 -18.93 -10.97 11.71
CA GLU A 21 -19.27 -12.35 11.45
C GLU A 21 -19.57 -12.60 9.96
N GLY A 22 -18.99 -13.64 9.40
CA GLY A 22 -19.16 -14.02 8.00
C GLY A 22 -18.55 -13.09 6.96
N ARG A 23 -17.93 -11.96 7.35
CA ARG A 23 -17.38 -10.95 6.41
C ARG A 23 -15.91 -10.65 6.70
N VAL A 24 -15.10 -10.62 5.63
CA VAL A 24 -13.69 -10.26 5.67
C VAL A 24 -13.38 -9.15 4.68
N THR A 25 -12.76 -8.09 5.13
CA THR A 25 -12.16 -7.07 4.27
C THR A 25 -10.66 -7.32 4.20
N LEU A 26 -10.13 -7.43 2.98
CA LEU A 26 -8.71 -7.61 2.70
C LEU A 26 -8.18 -6.37 1.99
N TYR A 27 -7.18 -5.72 2.58
CA TYR A 27 -6.42 -4.67 1.93
C TYR A 27 -5.04 -5.18 1.56
N VAL A 28 -4.64 -4.96 0.32
CA VAL A 28 -3.29 -5.28 -0.18
C VAL A 28 -2.71 -4.04 -0.83
N CYS A 29 -1.51 -3.65 -0.44
CA CYS A 29 -0.80 -2.55 -1.09
C CYS A 29 -0.71 -2.76 -2.60
N GLY A 30 -1.12 -1.76 -3.34
CA GLY A 30 -1.12 -1.78 -4.79
C GLY A 30 0.20 -1.32 -5.40
N PRO A 31 0.30 -1.34 -6.73
CA PRO A 31 1.51 -0.94 -7.45
C PRO A 31 1.67 0.57 -7.48
N THR A 32 2.92 1.02 -7.60
CA THR A 32 3.24 2.37 -8.10
C THR A 32 3.33 2.27 -9.63
N VAL A 33 2.47 3.01 -10.31
CA VAL A 33 2.19 2.81 -11.75
C VAL A 33 3.06 3.67 -12.66
N TYR A 34 4.37 3.58 -12.53
CA TYR A 34 5.34 4.25 -13.41
C TYR A 34 6.07 3.30 -14.36
N ASN A 35 5.93 1.99 -14.19
CA ASN A 35 6.57 0.97 -15.01
C ASN A 35 5.75 -0.32 -15.05
N ASP A 36 6.12 -1.26 -15.92
CA ASP A 36 5.49 -2.56 -16.03
C ASP A 36 5.67 -3.41 -14.76
N SER A 37 4.67 -4.26 -14.50
CA SER A 37 4.74 -5.22 -13.39
C SER A 37 5.82 -6.27 -13.65
N HIS A 38 6.58 -6.58 -12.61
CA HIS A 38 7.63 -7.60 -12.64
C HIS A 38 7.27 -8.80 -11.76
N LEU A 39 8.14 -9.82 -11.72
CA LEU A 39 7.92 -11.07 -10.99
C LEU A 39 7.62 -10.87 -9.50
N GLY A 40 8.18 -9.82 -8.87
CA GLY A 40 7.86 -9.48 -7.47
C GLY A 40 6.39 -9.12 -7.28
N HIS A 41 5.80 -8.32 -8.20
CA HIS A 41 4.38 -8.02 -8.20
C HIS A 41 3.55 -9.30 -8.41
N ALA A 42 3.94 -10.14 -9.36
CA ALA A 42 3.28 -11.42 -9.61
C ALA A 42 3.23 -12.29 -8.35
N LYS A 43 4.39 -12.48 -7.67
CA LYS A 43 4.48 -13.24 -6.44
C LYS A 43 3.54 -12.69 -5.35
N THR A 44 3.54 -11.38 -5.15
CA THR A 44 2.70 -10.74 -4.14
C THR A 44 1.22 -11.01 -4.41
N TYR A 45 0.75 -10.65 -5.61
CA TYR A 45 -0.69 -10.70 -5.90
C TYR A 45 -1.23 -12.13 -6.04
N VAL A 46 -0.45 -13.06 -6.58
CA VAL A 46 -0.82 -14.49 -6.58
C VAL A 46 -0.90 -15.03 -5.15
N SER A 47 0.00 -14.65 -4.25
CA SER A 47 -0.06 -15.08 -2.85
C SER A 47 -1.32 -14.59 -2.14
N PHE A 48 -1.70 -13.32 -2.33
CA PHE A 48 -2.93 -12.78 -1.76
C PHE A 48 -4.19 -13.31 -2.46
N ASP A 49 -4.13 -13.63 -3.75
CA ASP A 49 -5.22 -14.30 -4.46
C ASP A 49 -5.55 -15.67 -3.88
N VAL A 50 -4.52 -16.44 -3.51
CA VAL A 50 -4.71 -17.73 -2.82
C VAL A 50 -5.43 -17.54 -1.48
N ILE A 51 -5.03 -16.53 -0.69
CA ILE A 51 -5.69 -16.18 0.57
C ILE A 51 -7.15 -15.81 0.33
N LEU A 52 -7.41 -14.93 -0.63
CA LEU A 52 -8.75 -14.46 -0.98
C LEU A 52 -9.67 -15.63 -1.41
N ARG A 53 -9.17 -16.51 -2.28
CA ARG A 53 -9.90 -17.68 -2.73
C ARG A 53 -10.18 -18.65 -1.57
N TYR A 54 -9.23 -18.84 -0.67
CA TYR A 54 -9.41 -19.68 0.49
C TYR A 54 -10.46 -19.11 1.46
N LEU A 55 -10.46 -17.79 1.70
CA LEU A 55 -11.51 -17.15 2.50
C LEU A 55 -12.90 -17.34 1.89
N LYS A 56 -13.04 -17.16 0.57
CA LYS A 56 -14.29 -17.44 -0.17
C LYS A 56 -14.69 -18.91 -0.06
N TYR A 57 -13.75 -19.84 -0.22
CA TYR A 57 -13.98 -21.28 -0.04
C TYR A 57 -14.48 -21.62 1.37
N ARG A 58 -14.00 -20.91 2.40
CA ARG A 58 -14.45 -21.06 3.79
C ARG A 58 -15.82 -20.42 4.06
N GLY A 59 -16.47 -19.84 3.05
CA GLY A 59 -17.81 -19.27 3.13
C GLY A 59 -17.85 -17.81 3.59
N PHE A 60 -16.71 -17.11 3.69
CA PHE A 60 -16.70 -15.69 4.01
C PHE A 60 -17.13 -14.85 2.79
N SER A 61 -17.98 -13.85 3.04
CA SER A 61 -18.17 -12.73 2.12
C SER A 61 -16.93 -11.85 2.18
N THR A 62 -16.27 -11.62 1.05
CA THR A 62 -15.01 -10.86 1.01
C THR A 62 -15.18 -9.52 0.32
N CYS A 63 -14.45 -8.51 0.79
CA CYS A 63 -14.25 -7.24 0.10
C CYS A 63 -12.74 -7.04 -0.07
N TYR A 64 -12.25 -7.12 -1.29
CA TYR A 64 -10.84 -6.96 -1.62
C TYR A 64 -10.56 -5.54 -2.10
N VAL A 65 -9.68 -4.86 -1.39
CA VAL A 65 -9.27 -3.48 -1.67
C VAL A 65 -7.79 -3.46 -2.03
N GLN A 66 -7.44 -2.77 -3.11
CA GLN A 66 -6.05 -2.57 -3.55
C GLN A 66 -5.91 -1.15 -4.09
N ASN A 67 -5.02 -0.34 -3.54
CA ASN A 67 -4.79 1.00 -4.03
C ASN A 67 -3.97 1.04 -5.33
N ILE A 68 -4.02 2.16 -6.02
CA ILE A 68 -3.08 2.54 -7.08
C ILE A 68 -2.32 3.78 -6.61
N THR A 69 -0.99 3.67 -6.54
CA THR A 69 -0.14 4.83 -6.24
C THR A 69 0.25 5.49 -7.56
N ASP A 70 -0.48 6.54 -7.88
CA ASP A 70 -0.37 7.31 -9.12
C ASP A 70 0.30 8.68 -8.92
N VAL A 71 0.80 8.97 -7.72
CA VAL A 71 1.50 10.21 -7.34
C VAL A 71 2.39 9.99 -6.10
N GLY A 72 3.39 10.85 -5.92
CA GLY A 72 4.10 10.98 -4.64
C GLY A 72 5.08 9.86 -4.32
N HIS A 73 5.72 9.25 -5.31
CA HIS A 73 6.71 8.20 -5.08
C HIS A 73 8.13 8.69 -5.41
N LEU A 74 8.82 9.18 -4.39
CA LEU A 74 10.17 9.73 -4.53
C LEU A 74 11.22 8.63 -4.83
N MET A 75 12.30 9.03 -5.50
CA MET A 75 13.45 8.17 -5.76
C MET A 75 14.42 8.20 -4.57
N GLY A 76 14.69 7.02 -3.99
CA GLY A 76 15.63 6.87 -2.86
C GLY A 76 14.96 6.92 -1.48
N ASP A 77 15.79 6.71 -0.44
CA ASP A 77 15.36 6.72 0.97
C ASP A 77 15.46 8.12 1.60
N ALA A 78 15.70 9.15 0.79
CA ALA A 78 15.85 10.52 1.26
C ALA A 78 14.60 11.35 0.91
N ASP A 79 14.36 12.36 1.74
CA ASP A 79 13.24 13.31 1.58
C ASP A 79 13.40 14.23 0.34
N GLU A 80 14.55 14.17 -0.31
CA GLU A 80 14.91 14.91 -1.50
C GLU A 80 15.13 13.93 -2.67
N GLY A 81 14.09 13.69 -3.42
CA GLY A 81 14.15 12.82 -4.59
C GLY A 81 13.18 13.26 -5.67
N GLU A 82 13.55 13.05 -6.92
CA GLU A 82 12.63 13.27 -8.02
C GLU A 82 11.51 12.21 -7.97
N ASP A 83 10.27 12.64 -8.18
CA ASP A 83 9.13 11.71 -8.30
C ASP A 83 9.32 10.78 -9.50
N LYS A 84 9.19 9.46 -9.28
CA LYS A 84 9.35 8.43 -10.32
C LYS A 84 8.40 8.61 -11.50
N MET A 85 7.19 9.11 -11.23
CA MET A 85 6.19 9.38 -12.27
C MET A 85 6.64 10.55 -13.14
N LEU A 86 7.11 11.65 -12.53
CA LEU A 86 7.60 12.83 -13.26
C LEU A 86 8.83 12.49 -14.09
N LYS A 87 9.77 11.71 -13.55
CA LYS A 87 10.93 11.24 -14.29
C LYS A 87 10.50 10.43 -15.52
N ARG A 88 9.60 9.46 -15.31
CA ARG A 88 9.13 8.60 -16.41
C ARG A 88 8.36 9.38 -17.47
N ALA A 89 7.57 10.36 -17.04
CA ALA A 89 6.84 11.26 -17.93
C ALA A 89 7.78 12.04 -18.85
N ARG A 90 8.88 12.57 -18.31
CA ARG A 90 9.92 13.27 -19.11
C ARG A 90 10.64 12.32 -20.08
N GLU A 91 11.02 11.12 -19.62
CA GLU A 91 11.69 10.12 -20.46
C GLU A 91 10.85 9.69 -21.67
N LEU A 92 9.53 9.64 -21.52
CA LEU A 92 8.60 9.22 -22.55
C LEU A 92 7.91 10.38 -23.28
N GLU A 93 8.19 11.61 -22.90
CA GLU A 93 7.54 12.84 -23.41
C GLU A 93 6.00 12.76 -23.30
N LEU A 94 5.49 12.23 -22.17
CA LEU A 94 4.08 12.07 -21.88
C LEU A 94 3.69 12.77 -20.60
N GLU A 95 2.39 13.10 -20.47
CA GLU A 95 1.82 13.61 -19.24
C GLU A 95 1.85 12.54 -18.12
N PRO A 96 2.15 12.92 -16.85
CA PRO A 96 2.20 11.99 -15.72
C PRO A 96 0.94 11.14 -15.58
N MET A 97 -0.24 11.73 -15.78
CA MET A 97 -1.51 11.01 -15.71
C MET A 97 -1.68 9.98 -16.83
N ALA A 98 -1.14 10.24 -18.03
CA ALA A 98 -1.13 9.27 -19.13
C ALA A 98 -0.23 8.07 -18.82
N ILE A 99 0.91 8.30 -18.15
CA ILE A 99 1.79 7.25 -17.63
C ILE A 99 1.03 6.40 -16.61
N ALA A 100 0.42 7.03 -15.59
CA ALA A 100 -0.33 6.34 -14.56
C ALA A 100 -1.44 5.45 -15.15
N GLU A 101 -2.21 5.97 -16.10
CA GLU A 101 -3.28 5.23 -16.76
C GLU A 101 -2.76 4.03 -17.57
N THR A 102 -1.70 4.26 -18.34
CA THR A 102 -1.06 3.22 -19.17
C THR A 102 -0.58 2.06 -18.31
N TYR A 103 0.20 2.33 -17.27
CA TYR A 103 0.76 1.27 -16.43
C TYR A 103 -0.26 0.66 -15.48
N THR A 104 -1.29 1.38 -15.06
CA THR A 104 -2.46 0.79 -14.36
C THR A 104 -3.13 -0.26 -15.23
N THR A 105 -3.41 0.10 -16.49
CA THR A 105 -4.03 -0.83 -17.45
C THR A 105 -3.15 -2.07 -17.69
N ARG A 106 -1.85 -1.86 -17.92
CA ARG A 106 -0.90 -2.96 -18.13
C ARG A 106 -0.77 -3.86 -16.89
N HIS A 107 -0.78 -3.27 -15.68
CA HIS A 107 -0.79 -4.01 -14.43
C HIS A 107 -1.97 -4.98 -14.37
N PHE A 108 -3.18 -4.47 -14.56
CA PHE A 108 -4.38 -5.33 -14.52
C PHE A 108 -4.38 -6.38 -15.63
N GLN A 109 -3.94 -6.04 -16.83
CA GLN A 109 -3.80 -7.04 -17.90
C GLN A 109 -2.81 -8.14 -17.54
N ALA A 110 -1.69 -7.81 -16.88
CA ALA A 110 -0.73 -8.81 -16.43
C ALA A 110 -1.32 -9.71 -15.34
N MET A 111 -2.06 -9.14 -14.37
CA MET A 111 -2.73 -9.91 -13.32
C MET A 111 -3.84 -10.81 -13.88
N ASP A 112 -4.62 -10.32 -14.84
CA ASP A 112 -5.65 -11.13 -15.54
C ASP A 112 -5.05 -12.36 -16.23
N ARG A 113 -3.89 -12.20 -16.91
CA ARG A 113 -3.19 -13.32 -17.55
C ARG A 113 -2.76 -14.40 -16.56
N MET A 114 -2.51 -14.04 -15.32
CA MET A 114 -2.18 -14.98 -14.23
C MET A 114 -3.42 -15.52 -13.51
N GLY A 115 -4.63 -15.09 -13.91
CA GLY A 115 -5.87 -15.50 -13.28
C GLY A 115 -6.08 -14.93 -11.88
N VAL A 116 -5.38 -13.86 -11.51
CA VAL A 116 -5.55 -13.17 -10.22
C VAL A 116 -6.89 -12.44 -10.22
N ILE A 117 -7.65 -12.59 -9.14
CA ILE A 117 -8.94 -11.90 -8.96
C ILE A 117 -8.67 -10.40 -8.81
N ARG A 118 -9.39 -9.60 -9.59
CA ARG A 118 -9.33 -8.14 -9.47
C ARG A 118 -9.89 -7.65 -8.15
N PRO A 119 -9.36 -6.53 -7.60
CA PRO A 119 -9.93 -5.93 -6.39
C PRO A 119 -11.37 -5.44 -6.65
N ASP A 120 -12.19 -5.52 -5.61
CA ASP A 120 -13.56 -4.97 -5.62
C ASP A 120 -13.53 -3.43 -5.57
N ILE A 121 -12.52 -2.86 -4.88
CA ILE A 121 -12.30 -1.42 -4.76
C ILE A 121 -10.83 -1.10 -5.04
N CYS A 122 -10.60 -0.13 -5.93
CA CYS A 122 -9.25 0.24 -6.37
C CYS A 122 -9.06 1.76 -6.26
N PRO A 123 -8.87 2.30 -5.03
CA PRO A 123 -8.69 3.74 -4.83
C PRO A 123 -7.36 4.21 -5.40
N ARG A 124 -7.36 5.40 -6.00
CA ARG A 124 -6.15 6.09 -6.46
C ARG A 124 -5.70 7.10 -5.42
N ALA A 125 -4.39 7.25 -5.25
CA ALA A 125 -3.84 8.22 -4.31
C ALA A 125 -4.29 9.66 -4.66
N THR A 126 -4.26 10.05 -5.94
CA THR A 126 -4.73 11.36 -6.40
C THR A 126 -6.21 11.61 -6.13
N GLY A 127 -7.04 10.56 -6.13
CA GLY A 127 -8.48 10.66 -5.88
C GLY A 127 -8.86 10.86 -4.42
N HIS A 128 -7.90 10.79 -3.49
CA HIS A 128 -8.11 10.84 -2.04
C HIS A 128 -7.25 11.89 -1.33
N ILE A 129 -6.80 12.92 -2.04
CA ILE A 129 -5.97 13.98 -1.46
C ILE A 129 -6.67 14.70 -0.29
N PRO A 130 -7.97 15.08 -0.38
CA PRO A 130 -8.66 15.73 0.75
C PRO A 130 -8.69 14.84 2.01
N GLU A 131 -9.01 13.55 1.85
CA GLU A 131 -9.06 12.60 2.97
C GLU A 131 -7.68 12.34 3.57
N GLN A 132 -6.63 12.36 2.74
CA GLN A 132 -5.24 12.24 3.22
C GLN A 132 -4.85 13.47 4.03
N LEU A 133 -5.18 14.68 3.58
CA LEU A 133 -4.91 15.91 4.32
C LEU A 133 -5.63 15.92 5.67
N GLU A 134 -6.93 15.60 5.69
CA GLU A 134 -7.70 15.51 6.93
C GLU A 134 -7.09 14.46 7.90
N ALA A 135 -6.63 13.31 7.39
CA ALA A 135 -5.98 12.31 8.21
C ALA A 135 -4.64 12.80 8.78
N ILE A 136 -3.84 13.52 7.98
CA ILE A 136 -2.57 14.11 8.40
C ILE A 136 -2.79 15.16 9.50
N GLU A 137 -3.76 16.06 9.32
CA GLU A 137 -4.12 17.07 10.33
C GLU A 137 -4.47 16.42 11.67
N LYS A 138 -5.32 15.39 11.66
CA LYS A 138 -5.66 14.62 12.86
C LYS A 138 -4.46 13.94 13.52
N MET A 139 -3.51 13.45 12.71
CA MET A 139 -2.28 12.86 13.25
C MET A 139 -1.36 13.90 13.89
N ILE A 140 -1.26 15.09 13.32
CA ILE A 140 -0.51 16.21 13.93
C ILE A 140 -1.17 16.63 15.25
N GLU A 141 -2.49 16.84 15.26
CA GLU A 141 -3.25 17.19 16.47
C GLU A 141 -3.10 16.14 17.59
N ALA A 142 -3.04 14.87 17.22
CA ALA A 142 -2.82 13.76 18.16
C ALA A 142 -1.37 13.60 18.62
N GLY A 143 -0.42 14.39 18.10
CA GLY A 143 1.01 14.27 18.39
C GLY A 143 1.68 13.03 17.79
N LEU A 144 1.05 12.40 16.80
CA LEU A 144 1.56 11.21 16.09
C LEU A 144 2.38 11.58 14.86
N ALA A 145 2.28 12.83 14.41
CA ALA A 145 3.03 13.37 13.29
C ALA A 145 3.57 14.76 13.63
N TYR A 146 4.63 15.18 12.97
CA TYR A 146 5.26 16.47 13.15
C TYR A 146 5.72 17.05 11.82
N GLU A 147 5.83 18.38 11.73
CA GLU A 147 6.26 19.10 10.53
C GLU A 147 7.73 19.53 10.65
N VAL A 148 8.52 19.32 9.59
CA VAL A 148 9.89 19.80 9.46
C VAL A 148 10.10 20.29 8.02
N ASN A 149 10.51 21.55 7.86
CA ASN A 149 10.80 22.15 6.55
C ASN A 149 9.67 21.99 5.50
N GLY A 150 8.40 22.06 5.95
CA GLY A 150 7.24 21.93 5.07
C GLY A 150 6.88 20.48 4.68
N SER A 151 7.55 19.49 5.26
CA SER A 151 7.21 18.06 5.16
C SER A 151 6.67 17.55 6.46
N VAL A 152 5.69 16.63 6.40
CA VAL A 152 5.09 16.00 7.58
C VAL A 152 5.62 14.58 7.74
N TYR A 153 6.09 14.28 8.94
CA TYR A 153 6.65 12.98 9.31
C TYR A 153 5.77 12.29 10.34
N PHE A 154 5.48 11.02 10.09
CA PHE A 154 4.76 10.19 11.05
C PHE A 154 5.74 9.54 12.04
N CYS A 155 5.44 9.61 13.33
CA CYS A 155 6.34 9.10 14.38
C CYS A 155 6.16 7.60 14.58
N LEU A 156 6.95 6.79 13.90
CA LEU A 156 6.91 5.32 14.00
C LEU A 156 7.34 4.80 15.37
N LEU A 157 8.15 5.53 16.13
CA LEU A 157 8.63 5.13 17.46
C LEU A 157 7.50 4.91 18.47
N TYR A 158 6.36 5.60 18.29
CA TYR A 158 5.22 5.51 19.20
C TYR A 158 4.09 4.63 18.67
N THR A 159 4.14 4.26 17.38
CA THR A 159 3.01 3.65 16.70
C THR A 159 3.29 2.26 16.15
N SER A 160 4.56 1.88 15.96
CA SER A 160 4.93 0.57 15.44
C SER A 160 5.71 -0.24 16.49
N PRO A 161 5.18 -1.40 16.91
CA PRO A 161 5.92 -2.32 17.77
C PRO A 161 6.92 -3.18 16.99
N SER A 162 7.08 -2.98 15.67
CA SER A 162 7.93 -3.83 14.82
C SER A 162 9.42 -3.55 15.03
N PRO A 163 10.23 -4.54 15.39
CA PRO A 163 11.68 -4.40 15.47
C PRO A 163 12.32 -3.97 14.14
N ARG A 164 11.65 -4.24 13.01
CA ARG A 164 12.13 -3.86 11.68
C ARG A 164 12.02 -2.35 11.46
N ASP A 165 10.98 -1.70 11.98
CA ASP A 165 10.79 -0.27 11.89
C ASP A 165 11.77 0.47 12.81
N LEU A 166 12.13 -0.10 13.96
CA LEU A 166 13.15 0.42 14.85
C LEU A 166 14.55 0.43 14.22
N SER A 167 14.83 -0.49 13.29
CA SER A 167 16.14 -0.55 12.61
C SER A 167 16.30 0.46 11.48
N THR A 168 15.18 0.97 10.93
CA THR A 168 15.16 1.96 9.84
C THR A 168 14.98 3.40 10.32
N SER A 169 14.45 3.59 11.53
CA SER A 169 14.31 4.91 12.15
C SER A 169 15.63 5.37 12.78
N ARG A 170 16.61 5.80 11.97
CA ARG A 170 17.67 6.67 12.49
C ARG A 170 17.07 8.03 12.76
N MET A 171 16.95 8.38 14.04
CA MET A 171 16.71 9.77 14.40
C MET A 171 17.81 10.64 13.78
N PRO A 172 17.47 11.75 13.12
CA PRO A 172 18.48 12.77 12.88
C PRO A 172 19.02 13.18 14.23
N SER A 173 20.32 13.05 14.42
CA SER A 173 20.99 13.58 15.61
C SER A 173 20.68 15.07 15.67
N SER A 174 19.94 15.47 16.69
CA SER A 174 19.76 16.88 17.05
C SER A 174 21.15 17.50 17.22
N ALA A 175 21.52 18.37 16.30
CA ALA A 175 22.56 19.38 16.51
C ALA A 175 21.89 20.65 17.01
#